data_cda2ed1f141039e2a2b0e28ef2caada5
#
_entry.id   cda2ed1f141039e2a2b0e28ef2caada5
#
_cell.length_a   1.000
_cell.length_b   1.000
_cell.length_c   1.000
_cell.angle_alpha   90.00
_cell.angle_beta   90.00
_cell.angle_gamma   90.00
#
_symmetry.space_group_name_H-M   'P 1'
#
loop_
_entity.id
_entity.type
_entity.pdbx_description
1 polymer ?
#
loop_
_entity_poly.entity_id
_entity_poly.type
_entity_poly.pdbx_seq_one_letter_code
_entity_poly.pdbx_strand_id
1 'polypeptide(L)'
;MELSLDSRRFLAAVGVVVLGTAVSGAWIGLRIGGARATLWVDDCVTPLAAGVACVLCLRARARGVGRMRLFWTVLACATASWTFAELVWGWYALVLDVEVPSPSWADVGYLAAIPLSVAALVVHPATSASGTRKARWVFDGLVLATALTFLSWTLVLGPLWRSTDLSTWGGVVTLAYPFGDVVILFFVVLTIRGMTGADRLSLWCLLGALGVMALSDSTYTYLAEAASYNSANANPIDTGWIAAYLGIALAAFSSRSSVAVPARAERVRPALASAVAPLLPVLLALAVAAVQIGLGHHLDRAAWLMAVGLIALVLVRQALMVLELLTPGRDARASLVQRLAQAAVGGADTVETPHSGSGGRL
;
A
#
# COMPACT_ATOMS: atom_id res chain seq x y z
N MET A 1 29.10 -14.42 -6.75
CA MET A 1 28.38 -13.62 -5.75
C MET A 1 27.26 -14.50 -5.19
N GLU A 2 27.52 -15.18 -4.07
CA GLU A 2 26.51 -16.06 -3.46
C GLU A 2 25.40 -15.23 -2.81
N LEU A 3 24.17 -15.49 -3.25
CA LEU A 3 22.98 -14.91 -2.61
C LEU A 3 22.86 -15.45 -1.18
N SER A 4 22.52 -14.59 -0.22
CA SER A 4 22.24 -15.01 1.16
C SER A 4 21.09 -16.03 1.19
N LEU A 5 21.06 -16.91 2.19
CA LEU A 5 19.97 -17.90 2.35
C LEU A 5 18.59 -17.25 2.37
N ASP A 6 18.46 -16.06 2.97
CA ASP A 6 17.21 -15.30 3.01
C ASP A 6 16.79 -14.81 1.63
N SER A 7 17.76 -14.38 0.79
CA SER A 7 17.48 -13.97 -0.59
C SER A 7 17.02 -15.14 -1.44
N ARG A 8 17.61 -16.33 -1.26
CA ARG A 8 17.20 -17.55 -1.97
C ARG A 8 15.78 -17.98 -1.59
N ARG A 9 15.44 -17.93 -0.30
CA ARG A 9 14.09 -18.24 0.19
C ARG A 9 13.05 -17.26 -0.34
N PHE A 10 13.38 -15.99 -0.36
CA PHE A 10 12.48 -14.97 -0.92
C PHE A 10 12.27 -15.18 -2.43
N LEU A 11 13.32 -15.40 -3.21
CA LEU A 11 13.22 -15.69 -4.64
C LEU A 11 12.42 -16.95 -4.92
N ALA A 12 12.60 -18.01 -4.11
CA ALA A 12 11.79 -19.22 -4.21
C ALA A 12 10.30 -18.93 -3.93
N ALA A 13 9.99 -18.11 -2.92
CA ALA A 13 8.62 -17.71 -2.62
C ALA A 13 8.01 -16.89 -3.76
N VAL A 14 8.77 -15.95 -4.34
CA VAL A 14 8.37 -15.21 -5.55
C VAL A 14 8.09 -16.18 -6.70
N GLY A 15 8.98 -17.15 -6.91
CA GLY A 15 8.78 -18.20 -7.93
C GLY A 15 7.49 -18.98 -7.74
N VAL A 16 7.15 -19.35 -6.49
CA VAL A 16 5.89 -20.03 -6.15
C VAL A 16 4.68 -19.15 -6.47
N VAL A 17 4.72 -17.86 -6.10
CA VAL A 17 3.64 -16.90 -6.39
C VAL A 17 3.45 -16.74 -7.89
N VAL A 18 4.53 -16.50 -8.63
CA VAL A 18 4.48 -16.32 -10.09
C VAL A 18 3.98 -17.59 -10.78
N LEU A 19 4.51 -18.75 -10.40
CA LEU A 19 4.11 -20.04 -10.98
C LEU A 19 2.65 -20.37 -10.64
N GLY A 20 2.24 -20.20 -9.38
CA GLY A 20 0.85 -20.41 -8.94
C GLY A 20 -0.13 -19.54 -9.72
N THR A 21 0.17 -18.24 -9.83
CA THR A 21 -0.64 -17.32 -10.63
C THR A 21 -0.66 -17.71 -12.11
N ALA A 22 0.50 -18.03 -12.71
CA ALA A 22 0.61 -18.39 -14.12
C ALA A 22 -0.14 -19.68 -14.43
N VAL A 23 -0.04 -20.70 -13.57
CA VAL A 23 -0.74 -21.98 -13.75
C VAL A 23 -2.25 -21.77 -13.64
N SER A 24 -2.72 -21.04 -12.62
CA SER A 24 -4.16 -20.73 -12.47
C SER A 24 -4.67 -19.93 -13.66
N GLY A 25 -3.95 -18.89 -14.07
CA GLY A 25 -4.32 -18.07 -15.20
C GLY A 25 -4.34 -18.82 -16.53
N ALA A 26 -3.35 -19.71 -16.75
CA ALA A 26 -3.35 -20.58 -17.92
C ALA A 26 -4.53 -21.57 -17.90
N TRP A 27 -4.84 -22.15 -16.73
CA TRP A 27 -5.97 -23.06 -16.59
C TRP A 27 -7.29 -22.35 -16.91
N ILE A 28 -7.52 -21.19 -16.31
CA ILE A 28 -8.73 -20.40 -16.50
C ILE A 28 -8.81 -19.88 -17.94
N GLY A 29 -7.74 -19.27 -18.45
CA GLY A 29 -7.73 -18.66 -19.79
C GLY A 29 -7.84 -19.67 -20.94
N LEU A 30 -7.25 -20.85 -20.81
CA LEU A 30 -7.33 -21.94 -21.78
C LEU A 30 -8.52 -22.86 -21.56
N ARG A 31 -9.32 -22.65 -20.51
CA ARG A 31 -10.48 -23.45 -20.13
C ARG A 31 -10.19 -24.95 -20.08
N ILE A 32 -9.08 -25.33 -19.43
CA ILE A 32 -8.61 -26.71 -19.34
C ILE A 32 -9.64 -27.56 -18.60
N GLY A 33 -10.12 -28.62 -19.25
CA GLY A 33 -11.16 -29.50 -18.71
C GLY A 33 -12.60 -29.01 -18.95
N GLY A 34 -12.79 -27.92 -19.68
CA GLY A 34 -14.09 -27.32 -19.99
C GLY A 34 -14.59 -26.35 -18.93
N ALA A 35 -15.72 -25.69 -19.21
CA ALA A 35 -16.22 -24.58 -18.38
C ALA A 35 -16.44 -24.96 -16.91
N ARG A 36 -17.07 -26.12 -16.62
CA ARG A 36 -17.36 -26.55 -15.25
C ARG A 36 -16.09 -26.89 -14.46
N ALA A 37 -15.12 -27.57 -15.07
CA ALA A 37 -13.84 -27.85 -14.41
C ALA A 37 -13.06 -26.57 -14.12
N THR A 38 -13.10 -25.61 -15.03
CA THR A 38 -12.46 -24.31 -14.88
C THR A 38 -13.07 -23.52 -13.73
N LEU A 39 -14.43 -23.49 -13.64
CA LEU A 39 -15.15 -22.84 -12.55
C LEU A 39 -14.78 -23.46 -11.19
N TRP A 40 -14.74 -24.80 -11.10
CA TRP A 40 -14.32 -25.48 -9.88
C TRP A 40 -12.89 -25.14 -9.47
N VAL A 41 -11.96 -25.05 -10.41
CA VAL A 41 -10.57 -24.68 -10.12
C VAL A 41 -10.50 -23.26 -9.62
N ASP A 42 -11.20 -22.33 -10.26
CA ASP A 42 -11.23 -20.92 -9.88
C ASP A 42 -11.79 -20.73 -8.47
N ASP A 43 -13.04 -21.18 -8.25
CA ASP A 43 -13.75 -21.02 -6.97
C ASP A 43 -13.15 -21.87 -5.82
N CYS A 44 -12.20 -22.77 -6.08
CA CYS A 44 -11.44 -23.46 -5.05
C CYS A 44 -10.07 -22.83 -4.81
N VAL A 45 -9.38 -22.37 -5.86
CA VAL A 45 -8.03 -21.80 -5.75
C VAL A 45 -8.07 -20.41 -5.12
N THR A 46 -9.08 -19.60 -5.43
CA THR A 46 -9.19 -18.23 -4.91
C THR A 46 -9.34 -18.19 -3.39
N PRO A 47 -10.29 -18.90 -2.76
CA PRO A 47 -10.38 -18.98 -1.29
C PRO A 47 -9.17 -19.65 -0.66
N LEU A 48 -8.53 -20.63 -1.34
CA LEU A 48 -7.30 -21.25 -0.86
C LEU A 48 -6.15 -20.22 -0.81
N ALA A 49 -5.99 -19.41 -1.84
CA ALA A 49 -4.99 -18.34 -1.88
C ALA A 49 -5.21 -17.30 -0.76
N ALA A 50 -6.47 -16.87 -0.55
CA ALA A 50 -6.84 -15.98 0.54
C ALA A 50 -6.58 -16.63 1.92
N GLY A 51 -6.90 -17.91 2.09
CA GLY A 51 -6.60 -18.67 3.31
C GLY A 51 -5.11 -18.81 3.59
N VAL A 52 -4.29 -19.04 2.55
CA VAL A 52 -2.83 -19.06 2.66
C VAL A 52 -2.31 -17.69 3.10
N ALA A 53 -2.83 -16.59 2.56
CA ALA A 53 -2.51 -15.24 3.00
C ALA A 53 -2.84 -15.04 4.48
N CYS A 54 -4.01 -15.48 4.93
CA CYS A 54 -4.42 -15.43 6.34
C CYS A 54 -3.43 -16.19 7.23
N VAL A 55 -3.10 -17.44 6.90
CA VAL A 55 -2.16 -18.29 7.67
C VAL A 55 -0.78 -17.65 7.75
N LEU A 56 -0.29 -17.05 6.65
CA LEU A 56 1.02 -16.39 6.64
C LEU A 56 1.00 -15.08 7.42
N CYS A 57 -0.10 -14.30 7.41
CA CYS A 57 -0.29 -13.17 8.31
C CYS A 57 -0.29 -13.59 9.79
N LEU A 58 -0.94 -14.69 10.15
CA LEU A 58 -0.90 -15.24 11.51
C LEU A 58 0.52 -15.71 11.92
N ARG A 59 1.29 -16.28 10.98
CA ARG A 59 2.71 -16.62 11.22
C ARG A 59 3.57 -15.36 11.38
N ALA A 60 3.34 -14.32 10.59
CA ALA A 60 4.03 -13.05 10.73
C ALA A 60 3.68 -12.36 12.07
N ARG A 61 2.41 -12.43 12.50
CA ARG A 61 1.97 -12.00 13.84
C ARG A 61 2.75 -12.71 14.96
N ALA A 62 2.96 -14.03 14.86
CA ALA A 62 3.67 -14.79 15.89
C ALA A 62 5.13 -14.33 16.06
N ARG A 63 5.74 -13.79 15.00
CA ARG A 63 7.11 -13.24 15.00
C ARG A 63 7.16 -11.75 15.37
N GLY A 64 6.03 -11.05 15.24
CA GLY A 64 5.92 -9.61 15.49
C GLY A 64 5.79 -9.28 16.97
N VAL A 65 6.26 -8.07 17.35
CA VAL A 65 6.14 -7.53 18.71
C VAL A 65 5.41 -6.18 18.67
N GLY A 66 4.66 -5.86 19.72
CA GLY A 66 3.99 -4.57 19.86
C GLY A 66 3.04 -4.25 18.69
N ARG A 67 3.19 -3.07 18.10
CA ARG A 67 2.34 -2.61 17.00
C ARG A 67 2.46 -3.46 15.73
N MET A 68 3.62 -4.06 15.46
CA MET A 68 3.79 -4.95 14.32
C MET A 68 2.98 -6.24 14.49
N ARG A 69 2.90 -6.77 15.71
CA ARG A 69 2.02 -7.89 16.03
C ARG A 69 0.55 -7.54 15.80
N LEU A 70 0.13 -6.32 16.21
CA LEU A 70 -1.23 -5.84 16.00
C LEU A 70 -1.52 -5.65 14.51
N PHE A 71 -0.61 -5.06 13.74
CA PHE A 71 -0.71 -4.92 12.29
C PHE A 71 -1.01 -6.26 11.61
N TRP A 72 -0.17 -7.29 11.86
CA TRP A 72 -0.37 -8.61 11.26
C TRP A 72 -1.63 -9.32 11.79
N THR A 73 -2.06 -9.03 13.02
CA THR A 73 -3.33 -9.57 13.55
C THR A 73 -4.52 -9.00 12.79
N VAL A 74 -4.57 -7.69 12.62
CA VAL A 74 -5.71 -7.03 11.94
C VAL A 74 -5.70 -7.38 10.44
N LEU A 75 -4.52 -7.46 9.82
CA LEU A 75 -4.41 -7.91 8.42
C LEU A 75 -4.80 -9.38 8.25
N ALA A 76 -4.54 -10.24 9.24
CA ALA A 76 -5.05 -11.61 9.25
C ALA A 76 -6.58 -11.64 9.35
N CYS A 77 -7.20 -10.75 10.12
CA CYS A 77 -8.66 -10.62 10.15
C CYS A 77 -9.21 -10.16 8.79
N ALA A 78 -8.53 -9.22 8.11
CA ALA A 78 -8.92 -8.78 6.78
C ALA A 78 -8.86 -9.94 5.76
N THR A 79 -7.75 -10.69 5.74
CA THR A 79 -7.59 -11.85 4.85
C THR A 79 -8.53 -12.98 5.19
N ALA A 80 -8.88 -13.18 6.48
CA ALA A 80 -9.91 -14.15 6.89
C ALA A 80 -11.30 -13.71 6.40
N SER A 81 -11.60 -12.41 6.42
CA SER A 81 -12.85 -11.85 5.89
C SER A 81 -12.96 -12.07 4.38
N TRP A 82 -11.88 -11.83 3.62
CA TRP A 82 -11.82 -12.18 2.19
C TRP A 82 -11.99 -13.69 1.98
N THR A 83 -11.31 -14.55 2.76
CA THR A 83 -11.47 -16.01 2.65
C THR A 83 -12.93 -16.42 2.86
N PHE A 84 -13.62 -15.85 3.86
CA PHE A 84 -15.03 -16.08 4.09
C PHE A 84 -15.87 -15.65 2.87
N ALA A 85 -15.62 -14.48 2.31
CA ALA A 85 -16.33 -13.97 1.15
C ALA A 85 -16.19 -14.89 -0.07
N GLU A 86 -14.96 -15.35 -0.37
CA GLU A 86 -14.66 -16.29 -1.46
C GLU A 86 -15.36 -17.65 -1.26
N LEU A 87 -15.40 -18.15 -0.02
CA LEU A 87 -16.13 -19.39 0.28
C LEU A 87 -17.63 -19.24 0.09
N VAL A 88 -18.20 -18.08 0.43
CA VAL A 88 -19.61 -17.77 0.20
C VAL A 88 -19.90 -17.62 -1.29
N TRP A 89 -19.01 -16.95 -2.02
CA TRP A 89 -19.10 -16.83 -3.48
C TRP A 89 -19.13 -18.21 -4.15
N GLY A 90 -18.13 -19.05 -3.87
CA GLY A 90 -18.04 -20.41 -4.38
C GLY A 90 -19.24 -21.28 -3.95
N TRP A 91 -19.81 -21.03 -2.77
CA TRP A 91 -21.03 -21.71 -2.35
C TRP A 91 -22.21 -21.42 -3.30
N TYR A 92 -22.43 -20.17 -3.70
CA TYR A 92 -23.46 -19.82 -4.67
C TYR A 92 -23.18 -20.47 -6.03
N ALA A 93 -21.94 -20.32 -6.53
CA ALA A 93 -21.57 -20.77 -7.87
C ALA A 93 -21.50 -22.31 -8.00
N LEU A 94 -20.88 -23.01 -7.02
CA LEU A 94 -20.58 -24.45 -7.13
C LEU A 94 -21.63 -25.35 -6.49
N VAL A 95 -22.25 -24.92 -5.38
CA VAL A 95 -23.16 -25.77 -4.60
C VAL A 95 -24.62 -25.46 -4.95
N LEU A 96 -24.97 -24.19 -5.00
CA LEU A 96 -26.33 -23.80 -5.37
C LEU A 96 -26.54 -23.76 -6.90
N ASP A 97 -25.45 -23.71 -7.67
CA ASP A 97 -25.46 -23.63 -9.16
C ASP A 97 -26.30 -22.45 -9.65
N VAL A 98 -26.14 -21.28 -8.98
CA VAL A 98 -26.85 -20.05 -9.29
C VAL A 98 -25.86 -18.91 -9.50
N GLU A 99 -26.27 -17.91 -10.27
CA GLU A 99 -25.54 -16.66 -10.36
C GLU A 99 -25.51 -15.95 -8.98
N VAL A 100 -24.33 -15.43 -8.58
CA VAL A 100 -24.19 -14.77 -7.28
C VAL A 100 -25.02 -13.49 -7.27
N PRO A 101 -25.98 -13.36 -6.34
CA PRO A 101 -26.80 -12.16 -6.28
C PRO A 101 -25.98 -10.94 -5.84
N SER A 102 -26.35 -9.75 -6.30
CA SER A 102 -25.76 -8.49 -5.85
C SER A 102 -26.86 -7.59 -5.24
N PRO A 103 -26.80 -7.26 -3.94
CA PRO A 103 -25.81 -7.71 -2.95
C PRO A 103 -26.03 -9.15 -2.47
N SER A 104 -24.94 -9.79 -2.00
CA SER A 104 -24.94 -11.13 -1.42
C SER A 104 -24.28 -11.17 -0.02
N TRP A 105 -24.29 -12.34 0.63
CA TRP A 105 -23.53 -12.53 1.85
C TRP A 105 -21.99 -12.49 1.65
N ALA A 106 -21.51 -12.70 0.42
CA ALA A 106 -20.10 -12.52 0.09
C ALA A 106 -19.66 -11.05 0.25
N ASP A 107 -20.54 -10.09 -0.11
CA ASP A 107 -20.25 -8.66 0.02
C ASP A 107 -20.01 -8.23 1.46
N VAL A 108 -20.64 -8.90 2.44
CA VAL A 108 -20.37 -8.64 3.86
C VAL A 108 -18.89 -8.91 4.18
N GLY A 109 -18.34 -10.00 3.67
CA GLY A 109 -16.93 -10.35 3.87
C GLY A 109 -15.98 -9.42 3.10
N TYR A 110 -16.27 -9.16 1.84
CA TYR A 110 -15.46 -8.27 1.01
C TYR A 110 -15.42 -6.85 1.58
N LEU A 111 -16.58 -6.26 1.89
CA LEU A 111 -16.66 -4.90 2.42
C LEU A 111 -16.08 -4.77 3.83
N ALA A 112 -16.20 -5.81 4.69
CA ALA A 112 -15.57 -5.79 6.01
C ALA A 112 -14.03 -5.82 5.93
N ALA A 113 -13.46 -6.44 4.89
CA ALA A 113 -12.02 -6.47 4.69
C ALA A 113 -11.43 -5.07 4.42
N ILE A 114 -12.19 -4.13 3.85
CA ILE A 114 -11.75 -2.75 3.58
C ILE A 114 -11.36 -2.02 4.88
N PRO A 115 -12.27 -1.79 5.85
CA PRO A 115 -11.91 -1.11 7.09
C PRO A 115 -10.88 -1.89 7.92
N LEU A 116 -10.87 -3.21 7.86
CA LEU A 116 -9.83 -4.03 8.51
C LEU A 116 -8.45 -3.78 7.89
N SER A 117 -8.34 -3.71 6.58
CA SER A 117 -7.08 -3.41 5.88
C SER A 117 -6.58 -2.00 6.22
N VAL A 118 -7.48 -1.01 6.22
CA VAL A 118 -7.16 0.37 6.63
C VAL A 118 -6.71 0.40 8.09
N ALA A 119 -7.43 -0.26 8.99
CA ALA A 119 -7.07 -0.33 10.41
C ALA A 119 -5.69 -0.99 10.61
N ALA A 120 -5.38 -2.06 9.86
CA ALA A 120 -4.05 -2.67 9.87
C ALA A 120 -2.97 -1.63 9.52
N LEU A 121 -3.14 -0.88 8.43
CA LEU A 121 -2.19 0.12 7.98
C LEU A 121 -2.03 1.29 8.96
N VAL A 122 -3.12 1.74 9.59
CA VAL A 122 -3.11 2.80 10.61
C VAL A 122 -2.34 2.39 11.86
N VAL A 123 -2.46 1.13 12.29
CA VAL A 123 -1.72 0.63 13.45
C VAL A 123 -0.27 0.27 13.14
N HIS A 124 0.15 0.28 11.88
CA HIS A 124 1.53 -0.03 11.49
C HIS A 124 2.52 0.96 12.15
N PRO A 125 3.68 0.49 12.67
CA PRO A 125 4.65 1.36 13.38
C PRO A 125 5.14 2.57 12.56
N ALA A 126 5.22 2.44 11.25
CA ALA A 126 5.68 3.49 10.34
C ALA A 126 4.78 4.73 10.30
N THR A 127 3.51 4.62 10.70
CA THR A 127 2.56 5.75 10.71
C THR A 127 2.75 6.69 11.89
N SER A 128 3.62 6.34 12.85
CA SER A 128 3.88 7.11 14.08
C SER A 128 4.95 8.19 13.91
N ALA A 129 4.93 8.96 12.83
CA ALA A 129 5.87 10.06 12.65
C ALA A 129 5.61 11.20 13.65
N SER A 130 6.61 11.52 14.46
CA SER A 130 6.62 12.69 15.36
C SER A 130 7.61 13.76 14.85
N GLY A 131 7.26 15.05 14.99
CA GLY A 131 8.17 16.15 14.74
C GLY A 131 7.74 17.17 13.68
N THR A 132 8.60 18.13 13.37
CA THR A 132 8.41 19.27 12.47
C THR A 132 8.13 18.91 11.01
N ARG A 133 8.31 17.65 10.63
CA ARG A 133 7.98 17.09 9.30
C ARG A 133 6.48 16.78 9.10
N LYS A 134 5.61 17.04 10.11
CA LYS A 134 4.18 16.70 10.03
C LYS A 134 3.46 17.41 8.88
N ALA A 135 3.70 18.71 8.68
CA ALA A 135 3.01 19.47 7.64
C ALA A 135 3.32 18.91 6.26
N ARG A 136 4.60 18.71 5.92
CA ARG A 136 5.00 18.13 4.65
C ARG A 136 4.44 16.72 4.44
N TRP A 137 4.43 15.90 5.48
CA TRP A 137 3.86 14.56 5.42
C TRP A 137 2.34 14.59 5.13
N VAL A 138 1.61 15.55 5.73
CA VAL A 138 0.18 15.76 5.46
C VAL A 138 -0.04 16.18 4.01
N PHE A 139 0.73 17.17 3.51
CA PHE A 139 0.60 17.61 2.11
C PHE A 139 1.01 16.51 1.11
N ASP A 140 2.04 15.74 1.39
CA ASP A 140 2.41 14.57 0.59
C ASP A 140 1.27 13.53 0.56
N GLY A 141 0.59 13.34 1.69
CA GLY A 141 -0.58 12.49 1.80
C GLY A 141 -1.77 13.03 0.99
N LEU A 142 -2.07 14.33 1.11
CA LEU A 142 -3.16 14.97 0.37
C LEU A 142 -2.94 14.93 -1.13
N VAL A 143 -1.72 15.20 -1.61
CA VAL A 143 -1.35 15.09 -3.03
C VAL A 143 -1.60 13.68 -3.53
N LEU A 144 -1.17 12.67 -2.78
CA LEU A 144 -1.36 11.27 -3.13
C LEU A 144 -2.85 10.89 -3.15
N ALA A 145 -3.60 11.25 -2.11
CA ALA A 145 -5.03 10.97 -2.01
C ALA A 145 -5.78 11.57 -3.20
N THR A 146 -5.53 12.87 -3.48
CA THR A 146 -6.19 13.57 -4.59
C THR A 146 -5.81 12.96 -5.94
N ALA A 147 -4.54 12.56 -6.14
CA ALA A 147 -4.10 11.93 -7.39
C ALA A 147 -4.77 10.56 -7.60
N LEU A 148 -4.82 9.71 -6.56
CA LEU A 148 -5.48 8.41 -6.62
C LEU A 148 -6.99 8.54 -6.83
N THR A 149 -7.63 9.49 -6.12
CA THR A 149 -9.07 9.76 -6.29
C THR A 149 -9.36 10.28 -7.69
N PHE A 150 -8.52 11.17 -8.24
CA PHE A 150 -8.65 11.66 -9.61
C PHE A 150 -8.53 10.53 -10.64
N LEU A 151 -7.53 9.64 -10.49
CA LEU A 151 -7.35 8.49 -11.36
C LEU A 151 -8.57 7.56 -11.30
N SER A 152 -8.98 7.19 -10.11
CA SER A 152 -10.14 6.33 -9.90
C SER A 152 -11.42 7.00 -10.43
N TRP A 153 -11.62 8.30 -10.19
CA TRP A 153 -12.78 9.04 -10.70
C TRP A 153 -12.81 9.05 -12.23
N THR A 154 -11.68 9.35 -12.84
CA THR A 154 -11.60 9.49 -14.29
C THR A 154 -11.80 8.15 -15.01
N LEU A 155 -11.29 7.06 -14.44
CA LEU A 155 -11.29 5.75 -15.08
C LEU A 155 -12.47 4.86 -14.67
N VAL A 156 -12.90 4.92 -13.42
CA VAL A 156 -13.83 3.96 -12.82
C VAL A 156 -15.01 4.63 -12.11
N LEU A 157 -14.74 5.39 -11.03
CA LEU A 157 -15.78 5.93 -10.15
C LEU A 157 -16.72 6.90 -10.86
N GLY A 158 -16.22 7.78 -11.72
CA GLY A 158 -17.04 8.78 -12.40
C GLY A 158 -18.02 8.16 -13.42
N PRO A 159 -17.57 7.30 -14.33
CA PRO A 159 -18.48 6.51 -15.16
C PRO A 159 -19.50 5.73 -14.32
N LEU A 160 -19.04 4.97 -13.34
CA LEU A 160 -19.89 4.14 -12.49
C LEU A 160 -20.92 4.97 -11.68
N TRP A 161 -20.52 6.12 -11.14
CA TRP A 161 -21.41 7.05 -10.44
C TRP A 161 -22.58 7.52 -11.31
N ARG A 162 -22.35 7.67 -12.61
CA ARG A 162 -23.38 8.12 -13.56
C ARG A 162 -24.31 7.01 -14.06
N SER A 163 -23.86 5.76 -14.06
CA SER A 163 -24.63 4.60 -14.52
C SER A 163 -25.35 3.88 -13.38
N THR A 164 -24.86 3.98 -12.15
CA THR A 164 -25.36 3.21 -11.01
C THR A 164 -26.55 3.90 -10.33
N ASP A 165 -27.59 3.13 -10.08
CA ASP A 165 -28.73 3.60 -9.27
C ASP A 165 -28.42 3.51 -7.77
N LEU A 166 -28.09 4.64 -7.17
CA LEU A 166 -27.78 4.77 -5.74
C LEU A 166 -29.00 4.67 -4.82
N SER A 167 -30.20 4.59 -5.37
CA SER A 167 -31.40 4.33 -4.56
C SER A 167 -31.47 2.87 -4.10
N THR A 168 -30.65 1.99 -4.70
CA THR A 168 -30.57 0.56 -4.40
C THR A 168 -29.34 0.23 -3.55
N TRP A 169 -29.47 -0.78 -2.67
CA TRP A 169 -28.33 -1.29 -1.92
C TRP A 169 -27.23 -1.88 -2.82
N GLY A 170 -27.63 -2.49 -3.95
CA GLY A 170 -26.68 -3.00 -4.95
C GLY A 170 -25.80 -1.89 -5.51
N GLY A 171 -26.37 -0.75 -5.88
CA GLY A 171 -25.61 0.40 -6.38
C GLY A 171 -24.62 0.97 -5.34
N VAL A 172 -25.04 1.05 -4.06
CA VAL A 172 -24.15 1.47 -2.98
C VAL A 172 -22.98 0.51 -2.80
N VAL A 173 -23.23 -0.80 -2.80
CA VAL A 173 -22.22 -1.85 -2.71
C VAL A 173 -21.24 -1.77 -3.88
N THR A 174 -21.75 -1.65 -5.12
CA THR A 174 -20.93 -1.54 -6.32
C THR A 174 -19.92 -0.38 -6.26
N LEU A 175 -20.33 0.79 -5.73
CA LEU A 175 -19.42 1.93 -5.57
C LEU A 175 -18.46 1.80 -4.38
N ALA A 176 -18.83 1.03 -3.36
CA ALA A 176 -17.99 0.87 -2.17
C ALA A 176 -16.66 0.16 -2.46
N TYR A 177 -16.60 -0.74 -3.45
CA TYR A 177 -15.39 -1.46 -3.84
C TYR A 177 -14.29 -0.52 -4.38
N PRO A 178 -14.47 0.18 -5.51
CA PRO A 178 -13.40 1.03 -6.05
C PRO A 178 -13.07 2.21 -5.12
N PHE A 179 -14.02 2.68 -4.31
CA PHE A 179 -13.74 3.67 -3.27
C PHE A 179 -12.86 3.10 -2.17
N GLY A 180 -13.17 1.90 -1.69
CA GLY A 180 -12.39 1.18 -0.69
C GLY A 180 -10.95 0.92 -1.15
N ASP A 181 -10.76 0.53 -2.40
CA ASP A 181 -9.45 0.31 -3.00
C ASP A 181 -8.58 1.57 -3.00
N VAL A 182 -9.15 2.71 -3.38
CA VAL A 182 -8.44 4.00 -3.33
C VAL A 182 -7.99 4.31 -1.91
N VAL A 183 -8.86 4.09 -0.92
CA VAL A 183 -8.55 4.33 0.49
C VAL A 183 -7.43 3.39 0.97
N ILE A 184 -7.51 2.10 0.65
CA ILE A 184 -6.48 1.13 1.04
C ILE A 184 -5.14 1.48 0.40
N LEU A 185 -5.11 1.73 -0.92
CA LEU A 185 -3.87 2.09 -1.64
C LEU A 185 -3.25 3.38 -1.09
N PHE A 186 -4.08 4.38 -0.77
CA PHE A 186 -3.62 5.59 -0.09
C PHE A 186 -2.87 5.27 1.21
N PHE A 187 -3.48 4.49 2.11
CA PHE A 187 -2.86 4.14 3.39
C PHE A 187 -1.60 3.28 3.24
N VAL A 188 -1.55 2.34 2.27
CA VAL A 188 -0.33 1.55 2.00
C VAL A 188 0.82 2.45 1.57
N VAL A 189 0.60 3.33 0.60
CA VAL A 189 1.65 4.24 0.10
C VAL A 189 2.09 5.19 1.21
N LEU A 190 1.15 5.68 2.01
CA LEU A 190 1.43 6.53 3.16
C LEU A 190 2.32 5.81 4.19
N THR A 191 2.03 4.54 4.47
CA THR A 191 2.81 3.68 5.38
C THR A 191 4.22 3.46 4.85
N ILE A 192 4.40 3.13 3.56
CA ILE A 192 5.71 2.93 2.93
C ILE A 192 6.58 4.19 3.03
N ARG A 193 5.98 5.38 2.93
CA ARG A 193 6.71 6.65 3.05
C ARG A 193 7.26 6.88 4.45
N GLY A 194 6.54 6.44 5.48
CA GLY A 194 6.97 6.52 6.88
C GLY A 194 8.11 5.56 7.24
N MET A 195 8.41 4.57 6.39
CA MET A 195 9.38 3.54 6.71
C MET A 195 10.82 3.86 6.33
N THR A 196 11.70 3.51 7.24
CA THR A 196 13.15 3.44 7.04
C THR A 196 13.61 2.01 7.36
N GLY A 197 14.36 1.33 6.45
CA GLY A 197 14.96 0.04 6.75
C GLY A 197 14.45 -1.18 5.96
N ALA A 198 14.72 -2.39 6.51
CA ALA A 198 14.59 -3.66 5.79
C ALA A 198 13.15 -4.12 5.53
N ASP A 199 12.18 -3.67 6.33
CA ASP A 199 10.77 -4.10 6.22
C ASP A 199 10.01 -3.44 5.05
N ARG A 200 10.66 -2.52 4.32
CA ARG A 200 10.06 -1.89 3.12
C ARG A 200 9.69 -2.90 2.03
N LEU A 201 10.43 -4.00 1.93
CA LEU A 201 10.16 -5.03 0.92
C LEU A 201 8.77 -5.66 1.13
N SER A 202 8.44 -6.01 2.38
CA SER A 202 7.11 -6.53 2.74
C SER A 202 5.99 -5.57 2.35
N LEU A 203 6.14 -4.27 2.62
CA LEU A 203 5.15 -3.27 2.23
C LEU A 203 5.11 -3.00 0.72
N TRP A 204 6.23 -3.11 0.00
CA TRP A 204 6.21 -3.04 -1.47
C TRP A 204 5.48 -4.24 -2.08
N CYS A 205 5.67 -5.45 -1.52
CA CYS A 205 4.89 -6.62 -1.93
C CYS A 205 3.39 -6.41 -1.63
N LEU A 206 3.07 -5.84 -0.46
CA LEU A 206 1.69 -5.54 -0.09
C LEU A 206 1.06 -4.49 -1.01
N LEU A 207 1.80 -3.41 -1.36
CA LEU A 207 1.33 -2.40 -2.32
C LEU A 207 1.06 -3.02 -3.70
N GLY A 208 1.99 -3.85 -4.19
CA GLY A 208 1.80 -4.55 -5.46
C GLY A 208 0.56 -5.46 -5.43
N ALA A 209 0.39 -6.23 -4.36
CA ALA A 209 -0.75 -7.13 -4.17
C ALA A 209 -2.08 -6.37 -4.14
N LEU A 210 -2.18 -5.33 -3.31
CA LEU A 210 -3.40 -4.51 -3.20
C LEU A 210 -3.64 -3.66 -4.46
N GLY A 211 -2.58 -3.29 -5.19
CA GLY A 211 -2.71 -2.66 -6.49
C GLY A 211 -3.30 -3.59 -7.55
N VAL A 212 -2.89 -4.87 -7.55
CA VAL A 212 -3.49 -5.90 -8.41
C VAL A 212 -4.94 -6.17 -8.00
N MET A 213 -5.25 -6.22 -6.69
CA MET A 213 -6.62 -6.33 -6.18
C MET A 213 -7.49 -5.20 -6.74
N ALA A 214 -7.10 -3.95 -6.54
CA ALA A 214 -7.84 -2.78 -7.01
C ALA A 214 -8.04 -2.76 -8.53
N LEU A 215 -7.06 -3.25 -9.29
CA LEU A 215 -7.18 -3.39 -10.74
C LEU A 215 -8.20 -4.47 -11.11
N SER A 216 -8.20 -5.60 -10.40
CA SER A 216 -9.17 -6.68 -10.62
C SER A 216 -10.59 -6.23 -10.28
N ASP A 217 -10.78 -5.58 -9.13
CA ASP A 217 -12.08 -5.06 -8.70
C ASP A 217 -12.62 -4.00 -9.66
N SER A 218 -11.75 -3.09 -10.13
CA SER A 218 -12.12 -2.09 -11.14
C SER A 218 -12.50 -2.70 -12.47
N THR A 219 -11.77 -3.75 -12.90
CA THR A 219 -12.05 -4.45 -14.16
C THR A 219 -13.33 -5.30 -14.04
N TYR A 220 -13.50 -5.97 -12.90
CA TYR A 220 -14.75 -6.68 -12.60
C TYR A 220 -15.97 -5.75 -12.69
N THR A 221 -15.88 -4.60 -12.02
CA THR A 221 -16.96 -3.61 -12.02
C THR A 221 -17.29 -3.15 -13.43
N TYR A 222 -16.26 -2.89 -14.27
CA TYR A 222 -16.45 -2.51 -15.66
C TYR A 222 -17.10 -3.64 -16.49
N LEU A 223 -16.66 -4.89 -16.32
CA LEU A 223 -17.20 -6.04 -17.04
C LEU A 223 -18.62 -6.38 -16.59
N ALA A 224 -18.91 -6.25 -15.30
CA ALA A 224 -20.25 -6.47 -14.74
C ALA A 224 -21.25 -5.42 -15.29
N GLU A 225 -20.86 -4.15 -15.33
CA GLU A 225 -21.67 -3.07 -15.90
C GLU A 225 -21.94 -3.28 -17.40
N ALA A 226 -20.92 -3.77 -18.14
CA ALA A 226 -21.05 -4.11 -19.56
C ALA A 226 -21.79 -5.42 -19.82
N ALA A 227 -22.36 -6.07 -18.79
CA ALA A 227 -22.97 -7.42 -18.84
C ALA A 227 -22.04 -8.48 -19.50
N SER A 228 -20.75 -8.28 -19.39
CA SER A 228 -19.71 -9.15 -19.97
C SER A 228 -19.08 -10.10 -18.95
N TYR A 229 -19.35 -9.90 -17.66
CA TYR A 229 -18.98 -10.82 -16.58
C TYR A 229 -20.17 -11.67 -16.18
N ASN A 230 -19.93 -12.96 -16.01
CA ASN A 230 -20.93 -13.91 -15.55
C ASN A 230 -20.30 -14.82 -14.50
N SER A 231 -20.78 -14.76 -13.26
CA SER A 231 -20.29 -15.55 -12.13
C SER A 231 -20.49 -17.07 -12.27
N ALA A 232 -21.32 -17.52 -13.21
CA ALA A 232 -21.47 -18.94 -13.53
C ALA A 232 -20.32 -19.48 -14.44
N ASN A 233 -19.37 -18.64 -14.84
CA ASN A 233 -18.21 -19.00 -15.64
C ASN A 233 -16.97 -18.35 -15.09
N ALA A 234 -15.88 -19.10 -14.93
CA ALA A 234 -14.58 -18.54 -14.60
C ALA A 234 -14.12 -17.54 -15.67
N ASN A 235 -13.59 -16.42 -15.23
CA ASN A 235 -13.12 -15.34 -16.09
C ASN A 235 -11.61 -15.16 -15.92
N PRO A 236 -10.82 -14.89 -16.98
CA PRO A 236 -9.37 -14.65 -16.85
C PRO A 236 -8.98 -13.57 -15.83
N ILE A 237 -9.87 -12.61 -15.54
CA ILE A 237 -9.65 -11.58 -14.53
C ILE A 237 -9.55 -12.16 -13.11
N ASP A 238 -10.20 -13.30 -12.84
CA ASP A 238 -10.23 -13.95 -11.52
C ASP A 238 -8.80 -14.32 -11.08
N THR A 239 -7.90 -14.56 -12.04
CA THR A 239 -6.46 -14.71 -11.81
C THR A 239 -5.83 -13.52 -11.06
N GLY A 240 -6.38 -12.33 -11.22
CA GLY A 240 -5.90 -11.13 -10.54
C GLY A 240 -6.13 -11.19 -9.02
N TRP A 241 -7.27 -11.71 -8.56
CA TRP A 241 -7.52 -11.90 -7.13
C TRP A 241 -6.62 -12.99 -6.55
N ILE A 242 -6.41 -14.10 -7.27
CA ILE A 242 -5.44 -15.13 -6.88
C ILE A 242 -4.04 -14.52 -6.72
N ALA A 243 -3.59 -13.71 -7.69
CA ALA A 243 -2.30 -13.03 -7.64
C ALA A 243 -2.20 -12.06 -6.45
N ALA A 244 -3.27 -11.32 -6.17
CA ALA A 244 -3.34 -10.39 -5.05
C ALA A 244 -3.22 -11.11 -3.70
N TYR A 245 -3.98 -12.17 -3.47
CA TYR A 245 -3.89 -12.96 -2.23
C TYR A 245 -2.52 -13.61 -2.06
N LEU A 246 -1.96 -14.20 -3.12
CA LEU A 246 -0.60 -14.75 -3.08
C LEU A 246 0.45 -13.67 -2.87
N GLY A 247 0.25 -12.46 -3.38
CA GLY A 247 1.08 -11.30 -3.13
C GLY A 247 1.04 -10.82 -1.67
N ILE A 248 -0.15 -10.82 -1.02
CA ILE A 248 -0.30 -10.56 0.41
C ILE A 248 0.42 -11.66 1.23
N ALA A 249 0.29 -12.91 0.82
CA ALA A 249 1.02 -14.04 1.41
C ALA A 249 2.54 -13.85 1.33
N LEU A 250 3.06 -13.38 0.18
CA LEU A 250 4.47 -13.05 -0.02
C LEU A 250 4.91 -11.87 0.85
N ALA A 251 4.07 -10.85 1.01
CA ALA A 251 4.33 -9.73 1.92
C ALA A 251 4.50 -10.21 3.36
N ALA A 252 3.59 -11.06 3.84
CA ALA A 252 3.65 -11.64 5.17
C ALA A 252 4.85 -12.60 5.35
N PHE A 253 5.20 -13.37 4.31
CA PHE A 253 6.37 -14.25 4.31
C PHE A 253 7.68 -13.47 4.38
N SER A 254 7.78 -12.35 3.66
CA SER A 254 8.98 -11.51 3.60
C SER A 254 9.16 -10.61 4.82
N SER A 255 8.16 -10.53 5.71
CA SER A 255 8.25 -9.79 6.97
C SER A 255 9.32 -10.39 7.89
N ARG A 256 10.28 -9.56 8.27
CA ARG A 256 11.32 -9.95 9.22
C ARG A 256 10.90 -9.61 10.64
N SER A 257 11.34 -10.43 11.61
CA SER A 257 11.20 -10.07 13.02
C SER A 257 11.99 -8.79 13.27
N SER A 258 11.32 -7.68 13.51
CA SER A 258 11.97 -6.43 13.89
C SER A 258 12.39 -6.53 15.35
N VAL A 259 13.51 -7.18 15.60
CA VAL A 259 14.34 -6.80 16.75
C VAL A 259 14.76 -5.37 16.43
N ALA A 260 14.42 -4.44 17.30
CA ALA A 260 14.76 -3.02 17.15
C ALA A 260 16.28 -2.91 16.95
N VAL A 261 16.70 -2.85 15.70
CA VAL A 261 18.07 -2.46 15.37
C VAL A 261 18.11 -0.97 15.67
N PRO A 262 18.98 -0.52 16.62
CA PRO A 262 19.12 0.90 16.89
C PRO A 262 19.38 1.61 15.57
N ALA A 263 18.77 2.76 15.39
CA ALA A 263 18.84 3.57 14.18
C ALA A 263 20.30 3.87 13.84
N ARG A 264 20.91 2.97 13.07
CA ARG A 264 22.27 3.16 12.57
C ARG A 264 22.19 4.02 11.34
N ALA A 265 22.71 5.22 11.46
CA ALA A 265 23.02 6.19 10.42
C ALA A 265 22.00 6.19 9.25
N GLU A 266 21.08 7.12 9.33
CA GLU A 266 20.21 7.55 8.25
C GLU A 266 21.06 7.71 6.98
N ARG A 267 21.04 6.73 6.07
CA ARG A 267 21.58 6.96 4.74
C ARG A 267 20.78 8.12 4.18
N VAL A 268 21.44 9.24 4.02
CA VAL A 268 20.89 10.42 3.35
C VAL A 268 20.34 9.93 2.01
N ARG A 269 19.03 9.83 1.90
CA ARG A 269 18.39 9.55 0.62
C ARG A 269 18.85 10.63 -0.33
N PRO A 270 19.22 10.32 -1.59
CA PRO A 270 19.49 11.38 -2.55
C PRO A 270 18.27 12.32 -2.53
N ALA A 271 18.52 13.59 -2.25
CA ALA A 271 17.49 14.62 -2.05
C ALA A 271 16.50 14.64 -3.22
N LEU A 272 16.98 14.32 -4.42
CA LEU A 272 16.21 14.21 -5.67
C LEU A 272 15.14 13.11 -5.60
N ALA A 273 15.46 11.91 -5.11
CA ALA A 273 14.50 10.81 -5.04
C ALA A 273 13.35 11.11 -4.05
N SER A 274 13.64 11.79 -2.94
CA SER A 274 12.61 12.20 -1.98
C SER A 274 11.74 13.35 -2.49
N ALA A 275 12.26 14.16 -3.43
CA ALA A 275 11.52 15.25 -4.07
C ALA A 275 10.59 14.74 -5.18
N VAL A 276 11.05 13.78 -5.98
CA VAL A 276 10.35 13.28 -7.19
C VAL A 276 9.30 12.21 -6.87
N ALA A 277 9.56 11.31 -5.93
CA ALA A 277 8.67 10.19 -5.63
C ALA A 277 7.19 10.61 -5.38
N PRO A 278 6.86 11.73 -4.70
CA PRO A 278 5.48 12.18 -4.56
C PRO A 278 4.82 12.66 -5.85
N LEU A 279 5.62 12.99 -6.87
CA LEU A 279 5.10 13.50 -8.13
C LEU A 279 4.71 12.38 -9.11
N LEU A 280 5.16 11.12 -8.89
CA LEU A 280 4.84 10.01 -9.78
C LEU A 280 3.32 9.79 -9.93
N PRO A 281 2.50 9.73 -8.85
CA PRO A 281 1.05 9.62 -8.99
C PRO A 281 0.43 10.83 -9.68
N VAL A 282 1.01 12.02 -9.50
CA VAL A 282 0.55 13.25 -10.18
C VAL A 282 0.83 13.18 -11.68
N LEU A 283 2.04 12.75 -12.06
CA LEU A 283 2.40 12.57 -13.47
C LEU A 283 1.51 11.53 -14.15
N LEU A 284 1.21 10.43 -13.45
CA LEU A 284 0.29 9.42 -13.94
C LEU A 284 -1.12 10.01 -14.11
N ALA A 285 -1.61 10.75 -13.13
CA ALA A 285 -2.91 11.42 -13.20
C ALA A 285 -3.00 12.39 -14.40
N LEU A 286 -1.96 13.19 -14.61
CA LEU A 286 -1.88 14.12 -15.76
C LEU A 286 -1.80 13.37 -17.09
N ALA A 287 -1.05 12.26 -17.16
CA ALA A 287 -0.95 11.44 -18.35
C ALA A 287 -2.31 10.82 -18.71
N VAL A 288 -3.04 10.28 -17.73
CA VAL A 288 -4.39 9.75 -17.94
C VAL A 288 -5.34 10.86 -18.40
N ALA A 289 -5.31 12.04 -17.78
CA ALA A 289 -6.12 13.16 -18.21
C ALA A 289 -5.83 13.56 -19.67
N ALA A 290 -4.56 13.64 -20.05
CA ALA A 290 -4.14 13.96 -21.41
C ALA A 290 -4.61 12.90 -22.43
N VAL A 291 -4.51 11.62 -22.09
CA VAL A 291 -5.00 10.51 -22.92
C VAL A 291 -6.51 10.60 -23.09
N GLN A 292 -7.27 10.79 -22.02
CA GLN A 292 -8.73 10.91 -22.09
C GLN A 292 -9.17 12.08 -22.98
N ILE A 293 -8.55 13.26 -22.79
CA ILE A 293 -8.83 14.44 -23.64
C ILE A 293 -8.43 14.14 -25.10
N GLY A 294 -7.29 13.51 -25.35
CA GLY A 294 -6.83 13.13 -26.67
C GLY A 294 -7.74 12.13 -27.39
N LEU A 295 -8.43 11.28 -26.63
CA LEU A 295 -9.45 10.36 -27.14
C LEU A 295 -10.83 11.03 -27.34
N GLY A 296 -10.94 12.34 -27.10
CA GLY A 296 -12.19 13.10 -27.25
C GLY A 296 -13.13 13.00 -26.06
N HIS A 297 -12.70 12.40 -24.95
CA HIS A 297 -13.49 12.35 -23.72
C HIS A 297 -13.39 13.69 -22.97
N HIS A 298 -14.51 14.23 -22.54
CA HIS A 298 -14.53 15.46 -21.74
C HIS A 298 -14.44 15.12 -20.26
N LEU A 299 -13.51 15.79 -19.56
CA LEU A 299 -13.44 15.73 -18.09
C LEU A 299 -14.68 16.45 -17.52
N ASP A 300 -15.38 15.79 -16.59
CA ASP A 300 -16.50 16.38 -15.88
C ASP A 300 -16.05 17.43 -14.86
N ARG A 301 -17.01 18.13 -14.25
CA ARG A 301 -16.72 19.20 -13.27
C ARG A 301 -15.93 18.67 -12.06
N ALA A 302 -16.23 17.46 -11.61
CA ALA A 302 -15.55 16.85 -10.47
C ALA A 302 -14.07 16.56 -10.80
N ALA A 303 -13.80 15.97 -11.97
CA ALA A 303 -12.44 15.75 -12.46
C ALA A 303 -11.65 17.04 -12.61
N TRP A 304 -12.25 18.11 -13.15
CA TRP A 304 -11.60 19.41 -13.23
C TRP A 304 -11.28 20.01 -11.86
N LEU A 305 -12.21 19.96 -10.91
CA LEU A 305 -11.97 20.44 -9.55
C LEU A 305 -10.84 19.66 -8.86
N MET A 306 -10.82 18.34 -9.02
CA MET A 306 -9.75 17.50 -8.49
C MET A 306 -8.40 17.81 -9.16
N ALA A 307 -8.36 18.03 -10.47
CA ALA A 307 -7.14 18.39 -11.20
C ALA A 307 -6.58 19.74 -10.72
N VAL A 308 -7.42 20.76 -10.59
CA VAL A 308 -7.04 22.09 -10.08
C VAL A 308 -6.58 21.99 -8.62
N GLY A 309 -7.32 21.25 -7.78
CA GLY A 309 -6.94 20.99 -6.39
C GLY A 309 -5.59 20.27 -6.27
N LEU A 310 -5.34 19.27 -7.14
CA LEU A 310 -4.08 18.55 -7.19
C LEU A 310 -2.91 19.48 -7.55
N ILE A 311 -3.06 20.34 -8.55
CA ILE A 311 -2.05 21.32 -8.92
C ILE A 311 -1.79 22.29 -7.76
N ALA A 312 -2.83 22.81 -7.12
CA ALA A 312 -2.70 23.71 -5.97
C ALA A 312 -1.96 23.03 -4.80
N LEU A 313 -2.30 21.79 -4.48
CA LEU A 313 -1.62 21.01 -3.43
C LEU A 313 -0.14 20.78 -3.76
N VAL A 314 0.19 20.48 -5.02
CA VAL A 314 1.59 20.31 -5.45
C VAL A 314 2.34 21.64 -5.31
N LEU A 315 1.76 22.76 -5.70
CA LEU A 315 2.39 24.08 -5.57
C LEU A 315 2.64 24.44 -4.10
N VAL A 316 1.65 24.26 -3.22
CA VAL A 316 1.81 24.49 -1.79
C VAL A 316 2.91 23.59 -1.21
N ARG A 317 2.92 22.32 -1.56
CA ARG A 317 3.95 21.37 -1.15
C ARG A 317 5.34 21.79 -1.61
N GLN A 318 5.49 22.25 -2.84
CA GLN A 318 6.78 22.75 -3.36
C GLN A 318 7.22 24.03 -2.64
N ALA A 319 6.30 24.97 -2.38
CA ALA A 319 6.59 26.16 -1.59
C ALA A 319 7.09 25.81 -0.18
N LEU A 320 6.45 24.89 0.51
CA LEU A 320 6.90 24.41 1.82
C LEU A 320 8.31 23.80 1.76
N MET A 321 8.60 23.01 0.71
CA MET A 321 9.94 22.43 0.53
C MET A 321 11.02 23.50 0.31
N VAL A 322 10.72 24.53 -0.46
CA VAL A 322 11.65 25.67 -0.68
C VAL A 322 11.86 26.45 0.63
N LEU A 323 10.78 26.70 1.38
CA LEU A 323 10.88 27.38 2.67
C LEU A 323 11.73 26.58 3.69
N GLU A 324 11.61 25.25 3.71
CA GLU A 324 12.46 24.37 4.54
C GLU A 324 13.93 24.47 4.14
N LEU A 325 14.25 24.61 2.85
CA LEU A 325 15.62 24.77 2.36
C LEU A 325 16.21 26.15 2.69
N LEU A 326 15.36 27.19 2.66
CA LEU A 326 15.78 28.57 2.94
C LEU A 326 15.89 28.88 4.44
N THR A 327 15.21 28.10 5.30
CA THR A 327 15.31 28.21 6.76
C THR A 327 16.31 27.18 7.27
N PRO A 328 17.63 27.50 7.37
CA PRO A 328 18.61 26.58 7.95
C PRO A 328 18.17 26.24 9.37
N GLY A 329 17.99 24.96 9.63
CA GLY A 329 17.29 24.44 10.79
C GLY A 329 17.76 25.07 12.10
N ARG A 330 16.83 25.45 12.94
CA ARG A 330 17.08 25.84 14.34
C ARG A 330 17.96 24.80 15.05
N ASP A 331 17.85 23.53 14.66
CA ASP A 331 18.65 22.41 15.18
C ASP A 331 20.14 22.49 14.75
N ALA A 332 20.45 22.98 13.55
CA ALA A 332 21.84 23.21 13.13
C ALA A 332 22.44 24.39 13.86
N ARG A 333 21.69 25.44 14.16
CA ARG A 333 22.13 26.57 15.01
C ARG A 333 22.29 26.14 16.46
N ALA A 334 21.34 25.36 17.01
CA ALA A 334 21.41 24.83 18.36
C ALA A 334 22.62 23.89 18.53
N SER A 335 22.88 23.02 17.57
CA SER A 335 24.04 22.12 17.58
C SER A 335 25.36 22.90 17.41
N LEU A 336 25.39 23.96 16.62
CA LEU A 336 26.55 24.82 16.48
C LEU A 336 26.84 25.60 17.81
N VAL A 337 25.81 26.19 18.40
CA VAL A 337 25.88 26.87 19.69
C VAL A 337 26.35 25.91 20.78
N GLN A 338 25.82 24.70 20.80
CA GLN A 338 26.24 23.68 21.78
C GLN A 338 27.68 23.22 21.58
N ARG A 339 28.15 23.06 20.32
CA ARG A 339 29.58 22.78 20.02
C ARG A 339 30.49 23.93 20.39
N LEU A 340 30.08 25.18 20.14
CA LEU A 340 30.84 26.36 20.53
C LEU A 340 30.91 26.52 22.05
N ALA A 341 29.79 26.26 22.75
CA ALA A 341 29.76 26.25 24.22
C ALA A 341 30.66 25.17 24.81
N GLN A 342 30.67 23.96 24.25
CA GLN A 342 31.58 22.88 24.67
C GLN A 342 33.05 23.19 24.38
N ALA A 343 33.35 23.82 23.25
CA ALA A 343 34.69 24.26 22.90
C ALA A 343 35.18 25.38 23.85
N ALA A 344 34.29 26.31 24.24
CA ALA A 344 34.60 27.37 25.19
C ALA A 344 34.88 26.84 26.62
N VAL A 345 34.12 25.83 27.05
CA VAL A 345 34.32 25.18 28.36
C VAL A 345 35.59 24.31 28.35
N GLY A 346 35.85 23.54 27.30
CA GLY A 346 37.04 22.70 27.17
C GLY A 346 38.35 23.51 26.98
N GLY A 347 38.26 24.76 26.50
CA GLY A 347 39.39 25.67 26.42
C GLY A 347 39.79 26.35 27.76
N ALA A 348 38.88 26.33 28.74
CA ALA A 348 39.13 26.91 30.05
C ALA A 348 39.92 25.98 30.99
N ASP A 349 39.90 24.68 30.74
CA ASP A 349 40.62 23.68 31.60
C ASP A 349 42.10 23.45 31.19
N THR A 350 42.60 24.13 30.15
CA THR A 350 43.97 24.00 29.67
C THR A 350 44.89 25.17 30.07
N VAL A 351 44.43 26.05 30.98
CA VAL A 351 45.34 27.04 31.57
C VAL A 351 46.15 26.37 32.66
N GLU A 352 47.37 25.92 32.28
CA GLU A 352 48.42 25.38 33.14
C GLU A 352 48.63 26.22 34.33
N THR A 353 48.65 25.58 35.51
CA THR A 353 49.32 26.10 36.72
C THR A 353 50.82 25.97 36.49
N PRO A 354 51.58 27.05 36.61
CA PRO A 354 53.03 26.96 36.55
C PRO A 354 53.57 26.21 37.80
N HIS A 355 54.19 25.07 37.57
CA HIS A 355 55.00 24.40 38.59
C HIS A 355 56.12 25.34 39.08
N SER A 356 55.95 25.87 40.27
CA SER A 356 57.06 26.47 41.02
C SER A 356 58.04 25.37 41.50
N GLY A 357 59.18 25.33 40.84
CA GLY A 357 60.30 24.55 41.33
C GLY A 357 60.92 25.19 42.58
N SER A 358 61.10 24.40 43.57
CA SER A 358 62.13 24.59 44.60
C SER A 358 62.60 23.19 44.96
N GLY A 359 63.82 22.80 44.77
CA GLY A 359 65.11 23.30 45.27
C GLY A 359 65.42 22.65 46.60
N GLY A 360 66.41 21.76 46.63
CA GLY A 360 67.12 21.51 47.88
C GLY A 360 67.35 20.05 48.26
N ARG A 361 68.54 19.53 47.94
CA ARG A 361 69.53 18.99 48.89
C ARG A 361 69.01 17.84 49.80
N LEU A 362 69.53 16.70 49.73
CA LEU A 362 70.82 16.08 50.13
C LEU A 362 70.87 14.65 49.60
#